data_49f140a5b921243af23ad5dde41f8ad4
#
_entry.id   49f140a5b921243af23ad5dde41f8ad4
#
_cell.length_a   1.000
_cell.length_b   1.000
_cell.length_c   1.000
_cell.angle_alpha   90.00
_cell.angle_beta   90.00
_cell.angle_gamma   90.00
#
_symmetry.space_group_name_H-M   'P 1'
#
loop_
_entity.id
_entity.type
_entity.pdbx_description
1 polymer ?
#
loop_
_entity_poly.entity_id
_entity_poly.type
_entity_poly.pdbx_seq_one_letter_code
_entity_poly.pdbx_strand_id
1 'polypeptide(L)'
;INPRIVYCSISGYGQNGPLRDRPAYDHVVQAVTGMAVMNGDGDADPIKVGFPAVDTATGMTASNAILAALLRRERTGQGQFIDVSMVSAAALLMYTMVTHALASGTEPARTGNRGFTGSPGCDTFGTADGHVATGANTPAQFRRLCEILGVSAMLADADLFDERMRSGADSGFATCRDPLAVRAQLSRAFAHRSAAAWEEALNDASIPAARVRTVGEFSRTALAAMPGAIVDVPAMPGHPEGARTLGVGYHTDTDPAALASGAARLGEHTVEVLTGIGYEADAIRAMLEGDVIAQAKAPVAAA
;
A
#
# COMPACT_ATOMS: atom_id res chain seq x y z
N ILE A 1 -14.50 26.03 25.49
CA ILE A 1 -14.67 25.14 24.34
C ILE A 1 -14.42 23.71 24.85
N ASN A 2 -14.78 22.67 24.12
CA ASN A 2 -14.79 21.29 24.59
C ASN A 2 -13.36 20.76 24.89
N PRO A 3 -12.98 20.53 26.16
CA PRO A 3 -11.64 20.04 26.53
C PRO A 3 -11.43 18.56 26.17
N ARG A 4 -12.47 17.87 25.78
CA ARG A 4 -12.45 16.45 25.37
C ARG A 4 -12.31 16.27 23.84
N ILE A 5 -12.22 17.35 23.05
CA ILE A 5 -12.13 17.22 21.60
C ILE A 5 -10.82 16.54 21.19
N VAL A 6 -10.93 15.57 20.28
CA VAL A 6 -9.80 15.05 19.52
C VAL A 6 -9.83 15.73 18.15
N TYR A 7 -8.83 16.56 17.88
CA TYR A 7 -8.73 17.32 16.66
C TYR A 7 -7.52 16.84 15.85
N CYS A 8 -7.76 16.28 14.67
CA CYS A 8 -6.70 15.81 13.77
C CYS A 8 -6.60 16.74 12.56
N SER A 9 -5.44 17.34 12.39
CA SER A 9 -5.07 18.11 11.21
C SER A 9 -4.19 17.28 10.30
N ILE A 10 -4.55 17.18 9.02
CA ILE A 10 -3.75 16.52 7.99
C ILE A 10 -3.29 17.59 7.01
N SER A 11 -1.97 17.64 6.74
CA SER A 11 -1.40 18.58 5.79
C SER A 11 -0.16 18.00 5.09
N GLY A 12 0.34 18.68 4.06
CA GLY A 12 1.53 18.24 3.33
C GLY A 12 2.78 18.14 4.20
N TYR A 13 3.06 19.20 4.95
CA TYR A 13 4.32 19.36 5.68
C TYR A 13 4.15 19.49 7.20
N GLY A 14 2.94 19.36 7.74
CA GLY A 14 2.63 19.60 9.15
C GLY A 14 2.25 21.07 9.41
N GLN A 15 1.74 21.33 10.61
CA GLN A 15 1.28 22.66 11.05
C GLN A 15 2.42 23.55 11.54
N ASN A 16 3.62 22.98 11.74
CA ASN A 16 4.79 23.65 12.26
C ASN A 16 5.99 23.49 11.31
N GLY A 17 6.97 24.39 11.47
CA GLY A 17 8.20 24.35 10.69
C GLY A 17 8.19 25.22 9.43
N PRO A 18 9.34 25.31 8.73
CA PRO A 18 9.54 26.27 7.65
C PRO A 18 8.76 25.95 6.36
N LEU A 19 8.24 24.74 6.23
CA LEU A 19 7.54 24.28 5.03
C LEU A 19 6.01 24.20 5.20
N ARG A 20 5.46 24.58 6.37
CA ARG A 20 4.05 24.42 6.72
C ARG A 20 3.07 25.03 5.71
N ASP A 21 3.46 26.12 5.07
CA ASP A 21 2.59 26.87 4.14
C ASP A 21 2.79 26.43 2.67
N ARG A 22 3.61 25.39 2.41
CA ARG A 22 3.82 24.87 1.05
C ARG A 22 2.65 24.00 0.63
N PRO A 23 2.15 24.15 -0.60
CA PRO A 23 1.16 23.23 -1.16
C PRO A 23 1.79 21.86 -1.41
N ALA A 24 0.99 20.80 -1.26
CA ALA A 24 1.40 19.44 -1.48
C ALA A 24 0.29 18.62 -2.12
N TYR A 25 0.71 17.67 -2.94
CA TYR A 25 -0.07 16.54 -3.43
C TYR A 25 0.77 15.29 -3.30
N ASP A 26 0.16 14.11 -3.36
CA ASP A 26 0.81 12.82 -3.24
C ASP A 26 2.13 12.73 -4.03
N HIS A 27 2.10 12.98 -5.34
CA HIS A 27 3.29 12.86 -6.21
C HIS A 27 4.39 13.90 -5.90
N VAL A 28 4.02 15.08 -5.38
CA VAL A 28 4.98 16.10 -4.94
C VAL A 28 5.70 15.63 -3.67
N VAL A 29 4.95 15.01 -2.76
CA VAL A 29 5.53 14.43 -1.54
C VAL A 29 6.41 13.23 -1.86
N GLN A 30 6.04 12.37 -2.80
CA GLN A 30 6.91 11.29 -3.28
C GLN A 30 8.24 11.82 -3.83
N ALA A 31 8.22 12.97 -4.51
CA ALA A 31 9.44 13.59 -5.03
C ALA A 31 10.32 14.16 -3.91
N VAL A 32 9.73 14.92 -2.97
CA VAL A 32 10.49 15.59 -1.90
C VAL A 32 11.07 14.62 -0.87
N THR A 33 10.46 13.45 -0.71
CA THR A 33 10.90 12.43 0.26
C THR A 33 11.88 11.41 -0.32
N GLY A 34 12.20 11.50 -1.62
CA GLY A 34 13.06 10.53 -2.30
C GLY A 34 12.36 9.24 -2.72
N MET A 35 11.07 9.07 -2.43
CA MET A 35 10.31 7.86 -2.80
C MET A 35 10.35 7.62 -4.31
N ALA A 36 10.22 8.67 -5.12
CA ALA A 36 10.27 8.55 -6.57
C ALA A 36 11.64 8.09 -7.09
N VAL A 37 12.72 8.41 -6.36
CA VAL A 37 14.08 7.96 -6.71
C VAL A 37 14.27 6.49 -6.36
N MET A 38 13.63 5.98 -5.31
CA MET A 38 13.74 4.57 -4.90
C MET A 38 13.09 3.59 -5.89
N ASN A 39 12.17 4.06 -6.74
CA ASN A 39 11.51 3.23 -7.75
C ASN A 39 12.36 3.11 -9.04
N GLY A 40 12.22 1.97 -9.74
CA GLY A 40 12.95 1.70 -10.99
C GLY A 40 14.34 1.11 -10.79
N ASP A 41 15.03 0.85 -11.89
CA ASP A 41 16.35 0.23 -11.93
C ASP A 41 17.47 1.26 -12.15
N GLY A 42 18.61 1.06 -11.49
CA GLY A 42 19.87 1.74 -11.74
C GLY A 42 19.74 3.26 -11.94
N ASP A 43 20.19 3.76 -13.07
CA ASP A 43 20.23 5.18 -13.43
C ASP A 43 18.96 5.65 -14.19
N ALA A 44 17.89 4.86 -14.18
CA ALA A 44 16.63 5.27 -14.82
C ALA A 44 16.07 6.57 -14.17
N ASP A 45 15.23 7.31 -14.91
CA ASP A 45 14.57 8.49 -14.39
C ASP A 45 13.74 8.17 -13.13
N PRO A 46 13.58 9.13 -12.21
CA PRO A 46 12.71 8.96 -11.06
C PRO A 46 11.26 8.64 -11.48
N ILE A 47 10.68 7.60 -10.89
CA ILE A 47 9.31 7.15 -11.19
C ILE A 47 8.49 7.15 -9.91
N LYS A 48 7.36 7.86 -9.91
CA LYS A 48 6.42 7.80 -8.79
C LYS A 48 5.73 6.43 -8.70
N VAL A 49 5.28 6.04 -7.52
CA VAL A 49 4.34 4.93 -7.35
C VAL A 49 3.06 5.20 -8.15
N GLY A 50 2.53 4.21 -8.83
CA GLY A 50 1.42 4.34 -9.79
C GLY A 50 0.04 4.67 -9.19
N PHE A 51 -0.06 4.83 -7.88
CA PHE A 51 -1.29 5.15 -7.14
C PHE A 51 -0.98 6.13 -5.99
N PRO A 52 -1.98 6.74 -5.33
CA PRO A 52 -1.79 7.71 -4.24
C PRO A 52 -1.35 7.01 -2.93
N ALA A 53 -0.11 6.49 -2.92
CA ALA A 53 0.44 5.72 -1.80
C ALA A 53 0.63 6.57 -0.54
N VAL A 54 1.05 7.82 -0.70
CA VAL A 54 1.29 8.76 0.40
C VAL A 54 -0.02 9.19 1.03
N ASP A 55 -1.04 9.53 0.21
CA ASP A 55 -2.37 9.90 0.70
C ASP A 55 -2.97 8.76 1.54
N THR A 56 -2.91 7.54 1.01
CA THR A 56 -3.41 6.33 1.71
C THR A 56 -2.67 6.11 3.04
N ALA A 57 -1.34 6.17 3.04
CA ALA A 57 -0.54 6.00 4.26
C ALA A 57 -0.82 7.11 5.28
N THR A 58 -1.03 8.35 4.81
CA THR A 58 -1.38 9.48 5.67
C THR A 58 -2.73 9.26 6.35
N GLY A 59 -3.74 8.81 5.60
CA GLY A 59 -5.05 8.45 6.14
C GLY A 59 -4.97 7.34 7.20
N MET A 60 -4.20 6.28 6.93
CA MET A 60 -3.96 5.20 7.90
C MET A 60 -3.23 5.69 9.15
N THR A 61 -2.22 6.55 8.99
CA THR A 61 -1.49 7.15 10.12
C THR A 61 -2.41 8.02 10.97
N ALA A 62 -3.24 8.85 10.33
CA ALA A 62 -4.24 9.66 11.01
C ALA A 62 -5.24 8.81 11.80
N SER A 63 -5.76 7.74 11.19
CA SER A 63 -6.69 6.81 11.85
C SER A 63 -6.08 6.19 13.10
N ASN A 64 -4.84 5.71 13.02
CA ASN A 64 -4.10 5.16 14.17
C ASN A 64 -3.92 6.20 15.29
N ALA A 65 -3.53 7.43 14.93
CA ALA A 65 -3.33 8.51 15.89
C ALA A 65 -4.64 8.94 16.57
N ILE A 66 -5.74 9.00 15.81
CA ILE A 66 -7.09 9.29 16.34
C ILE A 66 -7.52 8.20 17.32
N LEU A 67 -7.36 6.91 16.98
CA LEU A 67 -7.72 5.81 17.87
C LEU A 67 -6.91 5.85 19.18
N ALA A 68 -5.61 6.13 19.10
CA ALA A 68 -4.75 6.31 20.27
C ALA A 68 -5.20 7.50 21.13
N ALA A 69 -5.59 8.62 20.51
CA ALA A 69 -6.08 9.80 21.23
C ALA A 69 -7.47 9.55 21.86
N LEU A 70 -8.35 8.80 21.20
CA LEU A 70 -9.64 8.38 21.78
C LEU A 70 -9.43 7.47 22.99
N LEU A 71 -8.54 6.49 22.90
CA LEU A 71 -8.19 5.63 24.04
C LEU A 71 -7.58 6.43 25.21
N ARG A 72 -6.72 7.41 24.92
CA ARG A 72 -6.19 8.34 25.92
C ARG A 72 -7.32 9.16 26.56
N ARG A 73 -8.23 9.69 25.74
CA ARG A 73 -9.39 10.46 26.23
C ARG A 73 -10.27 9.66 27.18
N GLU A 74 -10.53 8.38 26.91
CA GLU A 74 -11.31 7.52 27.82
C GLU A 74 -10.62 7.34 29.18
N ARG A 75 -9.28 7.31 29.20
CA ARG A 75 -8.50 7.15 30.45
C ARG A 75 -8.33 8.45 31.24
N THR A 76 -8.21 9.59 30.54
CA THR A 76 -7.80 10.88 31.15
C THR A 76 -8.91 11.93 31.18
N GLY A 77 -10.00 11.72 30.45
CA GLY A 77 -11.02 12.74 30.23
C GLY A 77 -10.63 13.88 29.29
N GLN A 78 -9.40 13.88 28.76
CA GLN A 78 -8.87 14.99 27.96
C GLN A 78 -8.72 14.62 26.48
N GLY A 79 -9.10 15.56 25.61
CA GLY A 79 -8.85 15.48 24.18
C GLY A 79 -7.39 15.76 23.82
N GLN A 80 -7.11 15.85 22.53
CA GLN A 80 -5.75 16.04 22.02
C GLN A 80 -5.78 16.67 20.62
N PHE A 81 -4.84 17.56 20.33
CA PHE A 81 -4.51 17.98 18.98
C PHE A 81 -3.50 16.97 18.36
N ILE A 82 -3.76 16.58 17.13
CA ILE A 82 -2.93 15.66 16.35
C ILE A 82 -2.55 16.38 15.06
N ASP A 83 -1.26 16.44 14.77
CA ASP A 83 -0.72 16.98 13.52
C ASP A 83 -0.12 15.81 12.71
N VAL A 84 -0.72 15.49 11.57
CA VAL A 84 -0.25 14.44 10.67
C VAL A 84 0.21 15.08 9.37
N SER A 85 1.47 14.88 9.01
CA SER A 85 2.00 15.35 7.74
C SER A 85 2.19 14.22 6.72
N MET A 86 1.89 14.51 5.47
CA MET A 86 2.14 13.58 4.36
C MET A 86 3.63 13.21 4.24
N VAL A 87 4.53 14.17 4.47
CA VAL A 87 5.98 13.93 4.47
C VAL A 87 6.38 12.93 5.54
N SER A 88 5.85 13.04 6.77
CA SER A 88 6.15 12.10 7.85
C SER A 88 5.57 10.70 7.55
N ALA A 89 4.36 10.64 6.99
CA ALA A 89 3.75 9.37 6.58
C ALA A 89 4.54 8.68 5.45
N ALA A 90 5.03 9.45 4.47
CA ALA A 90 5.91 8.93 3.42
C ALA A 90 7.25 8.42 3.98
N ALA A 91 7.87 9.16 4.91
CA ALA A 91 9.09 8.73 5.59
C ALA A 91 8.85 7.42 6.38
N LEU A 92 7.69 7.27 7.02
CA LEU A 92 7.30 6.03 7.71
C LEU A 92 7.12 4.85 6.75
N LEU A 93 6.56 5.04 5.56
CA LEU A 93 6.51 4.00 4.53
C LEU A 93 7.91 3.53 4.12
N MET A 94 8.87 4.46 4.06
CA MET A 94 10.26 4.20 3.71
C MET A 94 11.14 3.99 4.95
N TYR A 95 10.59 3.54 6.07
CA TYR A 95 11.25 3.49 7.38
C TYR A 95 12.67 2.91 7.33
N THR A 96 12.84 1.76 6.70
CA THR A 96 14.15 1.09 6.60
C THR A 96 15.16 1.91 5.79
N MET A 97 14.75 2.52 4.70
CA MET A 97 15.61 3.32 3.82
C MET A 97 16.00 4.64 4.48
N VAL A 98 15.03 5.34 5.07
CA VAL A 98 15.27 6.59 5.79
C VAL A 98 16.15 6.35 7.02
N THR A 99 15.88 5.29 7.80
CA THR A 99 16.70 4.93 8.97
C THR A 99 18.12 4.57 8.56
N HIS A 100 18.30 3.83 7.47
CA HIS A 100 19.62 3.52 6.93
C HIS A 100 20.40 4.80 6.55
N ALA A 101 19.78 5.70 5.78
CA ALA A 101 20.41 6.96 5.40
C ALA A 101 20.80 7.83 6.61
N LEU A 102 19.91 7.92 7.62
CA LEU A 102 20.18 8.67 8.85
C LEU A 102 21.32 8.06 9.68
N ALA A 103 21.40 6.73 9.75
CA ALA A 103 22.38 6.02 10.58
C ALA A 103 23.77 5.93 9.91
N SER A 104 23.82 5.72 8.59
CA SER A 104 25.06 5.50 7.85
C SER A 104 25.59 6.75 7.12
N GLY A 105 24.74 7.74 6.88
CA GLY A 105 25.05 8.89 6.04
C GLY A 105 25.18 8.55 4.54
N THR A 106 24.75 7.35 4.13
CA THR A 106 24.85 6.88 2.73
C THR A 106 23.46 6.77 2.10
N GLU A 107 23.38 7.05 0.80
CA GLU A 107 22.15 6.87 0.03
C GLU A 107 21.81 5.39 -0.12
N PRO A 108 20.55 4.99 0.10
CA PRO A 108 20.07 3.66 -0.19
C PRO A 108 20.14 3.35 -1.69
N ALA A 109 20.65 2.17 -2.03
CA ALA A 109 20.75 1.76 -3.42
C ALA A 109 19.39 1.49 -4.05
N ARG A 110 19.22 1.89 -5.29
CA ARG A 110 18.09 1.51 -6.14
C ARG A 110 18.19 0.03 -6.50
N THR A 111 17.17 -0.74 -6.22
CA THR A 111 17.20 -2.20 -6.43
C THR A 111 16.32 -2.68 -7.58
N GLY A 112 15.47 -1.82 -8.15
CA GLY A 112 14.48 -2.22 -9.14
C GLY A 112 13.55 -3.28 -8.59
N ASN A 113 13.38 -4.37 -9.31
CA ASN A 113 12.56 -5.50 -8.88
C ASN A 113 13.29 -6.46 -7.92
N ARG A 114 14.58 -6.24 -7.65
CA ARG A 114 15.35 -7.10 -6.75
C ARG A 114 14.96 -6.83 -5.29
N GLY A 115 14.86 -7.89 -4.50
CA GLY A 115 14.63 -7.77 -3.07
C GLY A 115 15.73 -6.97 -2.37
N PHE A 116 15.36 -6.16 -1.39
CA PHE A 116 16.30 -5.31 -0.61
C PHE A 116 17.36 -6.11 0.16
N THR A 117 17.18 -7.41 0.33
CA THR A 117 18.14 -8.33 0.98
C THR A 117 19.35 -8.64 0.09
N GLY A 118 19.28 -8.33 -1.19
CA GLY A 118 20.30 -8.68 -2.18
C GLY A 118 20.31 -10.15 -2.59
N SER A 119 19.37 -10.97 -2.12
CA SER A 119 19.27 -12.37 -2.55
C SER A 119 18.98 -12.47 -4.04
N PRO A 120 19.77 -13.25 -4.81
CA PRO A 120 19.57 -13.40 -6.26
C PRO A 120 18.27 -14.14 -6.60
N GLY A 121 17.65 -14.83 -5.64
CA GLY A 121 16.34 -15.49 -5.78
C GLY A 121 15.14 -14.61 -5.43
N CYS A 122 15.36 -13.34 -5.05
CA CYS A 122 14.31 -12.37 -4.76
C CYS A 122 14.28 -11.34 -5.89
N ASP A 123 13.52 -11.60 -6.94
CA ASP A 123 13.41 -10.72 -8.11
C ASP A 123 12.11 -11.03 -8.89
N THR A 124 11.88 -10.27 -9.94
CA THR A 124 10.83 -10.53 -10.93
C THR A 124 11.44 -10.95 -12.25
N PHE A 125 11.05 -12.12 -12.73
CA PHE A 125 11.58 -12.74 -13.95
C PHE A 125 10.52 -12.80 -15.04
N GLY A 126 10.95 -12.57 -16.31
CA GLY A 126 10.12 -12.82 -17.48
C GLY A 126 9.90 -14.33 -17.69
N THR A 127 8.71 -14.70 -18.09
CA THR A 127 8.28 -16.08 -18.38
C THR A 127 7.80 -16.20 -19.82
N ALA A 128 7.31 -17.33 -20.24
CA ALA A 128 6.81 -17.53 -21.60
C ALA A 128 5.60 -16.64 -21.96
N ASP A 129 4.83 -16.18 -20.96
CA ASP A 129 3.55 -15.47 -21.16
C ASP A 129 3.34 -14.26 -20.24
N GLY A 130 4.36 -13.86 -19.47
CA GLY A 130 4.24 -12.75 -18.53
C GLY A 130 5.45 -12.66 -17.60
N HIS A 131 5.19 -12.45 -16.29
CA HIS A 131 6.24 -12.33 -15.28
C HIS A 131 5.87 -13.09 -14.00
N VAL A 132 6.88 -13.60 -13.30
CA VAL A 132 6.75 -14.17 -11.96
C VAL A 132 7.70 -13.45 -10.99
N ALA A 133 7.17 -13.01 -9.85
CA ALA A 133 7.97 -12.53 -8.73
C ALA A 133 8.28 -13.71 -7.81
N THR A 134 9.52 -13.79 -7.31
CA THR A 134 9.99 -14.86 -6.45
C THR A 134 10.63 -14.34 -5.18
N GLY A 135 10.53 -15.10 -4.09
CA GLY A 135 11.06 -14.78 -2.77
C GLY A 135 11.99 -15.85 -2.21
N ALA A 136 12.86 -16.46 -3.02
CA ALA A 136 13.85 -17.43 -2.56
C ALA A 136 15.00 -16.72 -1.82
N ASN A 137 14.75 -16.37 -0.57
CA ASN A 137 15.57 -15.43 0.20
C ASN A 137 16.71 -16.11 0.96
N THR A 138 16.47 -17.31 1.49
CA THR A 138 17.48 -18.07 2.21
C THR A 138 18.32 -18.95 1.28
N PRO A 139 19.54 -19.38 1.69
CA PRO A 139 20.35 -20.29 0.90
C PRO A 139 19.63 -21.59 0.55
N ALA A 140 18.86 -22.17 1.47
CA ALA A 140 18.05 -23.37 1.24
C ALA A 140 16.99 -23.13 0.16
N GLN A 141 16.23 -22.06 0.25
CA GLN A 141 15.23 -21.70 -0.75
C GLN A 141 15.86 -21.44 -2.11
N PHE A 142 17.03 -20.77 -2.15
CA PHE A 142 17.73 -20.48 -3.39
C PHE A 142 18.26 -21.75 -4.07
N ARG A 143 18.84 -22.69 -3.32
CA ARG A 143 19.25 -24.00 -3.86
C ARG A 143 18.05 -24.75 -4.44
N ARG A 144 16.93 -24.79 -3.72
CA ARG A 144 15.72 -25.42 -4.21
C ARG A 144 15.16 -24.75 -5.46
N LEU A 145 15.23 -23.43 -5.53
CA LEU A 145 14.90 -22.68 -6.75
C LEU A 145 15.76 -23.15 -7.92
N CYS A 146 17.08 -23.26 -7.73
CA CYS A 146 18.02 -23.71 -8.76
C CYS A 146 17.73 -25.17 -9.21
N GLU A 147 17.33 -26.05 -8.29
CA GLU A 147 16.90 -27.43 -8.60
C GLU A 147 15.68 -27.44 -9.51
N ILE A 148 14.65 -26.69 -9.14
CA ILE A 148 13.38 -26.62 -9.90
C ILE A 148 13.59 -26.02 -11.29
N LEU A 149 14.49 -25.03 -11.38
CA LEU A 149 14.87 -24.39 -12.64
C LEU A 149 15.83 -25.22 -13.48
N GLY A 150 16.41 -26.30 -12.94
CA GLY A 150 17.42 -27.13 -13.62
C GLY A 150 18.78 -26.44 -13.80
N VAL A 151 19.10 -25.47 -12.93
CA VAL A 151 20.35 -24.68 -13.01
C VAL A 151 21.29 -24.90 -11.82
N SER A 152 21.12 -26.00 -11.07
CA SER A 152 21.90 -26.30 -9.86
C SER A 152 23.42 -26.34 -10.11
N ALA A 153 23.86 -26.64 -11.34
CA ALA A 153 25.27 -26.66 -11.67
C ALA A 153 25.96 -25.31 -11.44
N MET A 154 25.24 -24.19 -11.56
CA MET A 154 25.82 -22.86 -11.30
C MET A 154 26.26 -22.64 -9.85
N LEU A 155 25.65 -23.38 -8.89
CA LEU A 155 25.99 -23.25 -7.46
C LEU A 155 27.44 -23.70 -7.14
N ALA A 156 28.05 -24.53 -7.99
CA ALA A 156 29.45 -24.97 -7.84
C ALA A 156 30.45 -23.92 -8.35
N ASP A 157 30.00 -22.90 -9.10
CA ASP A 157 30.85 -21.91 -9.72
C ASP A 157 31.40 -20.93 -8.67
N ALA A 158 32.70 -20.88 -8.50
CA ALA A 158 33.38 -20.04 -7.53
C ALA A 158 33.41 -18.55 -7.93
N ASP A 159 33.22 -18.25 -9.22
CA ASP A 159 33.12 -16.88 -9.70
C ASP A 159 31.75 -16.29 -9.38
N LEU A 160 30.70 -17.12 -9.29
CA LEU A 160 29.35 -16.71 -8.98
C LEU A 160 29.04 -16.73 -7.48
N PHE A 161 29.58 -17.71 -6.73
CA PHE A 161 29.23 -17.90 -5.32
C PHE A 161 30.45 -18.09 -4.42
N ASP A 162 30.34 -17.59 -3.20
CA ASP A 162 31.34 -17.81 -2.15
C ASP A 162 31.28 -19.23 -1.56
N GLU A 163 32.27 -19.57 -0.73
CA GLU A 163 32.36 -20.89 -0.09
C GLU A 163 31.14 -21.21 0.76
N ARG A 164 30.57 -20.22 1.44
CA ARG A 164 29.37 -20.40 2.27
C ARG A 164 28.17 -20.90 1.45
N MET A 165 27.94 -20.32 0.30
CA MET A 165 26.86 -20.74 -0.61
C MET A 165 27.14 -22.11 -1.24
N ARG A 166 28.40 -22.38 -1.60
CA ARG A 166 28.85 -23.65 -2.23
C ARG A 166 28.89 -24.82 -1.25
N SER A 167 29.29 -24.59 0.01
CA SER A 167 29.37 -25.64 1.04
C SER A 167 28.03 -26.07 1.64
N GLY A 168 26.94 -25.41 1.27
CA GLY A 168 25.62 -25.79 1.74
C GLY A 168 25.18 -25.16 3.07
N ALA A 169 25.86 -24.13 3.55
CA ALA A 169 25.43 -23.41 4.75
C ALA A 169 24.04 -22.74 4.56
N ASP A 170 23.18 -22.82 5.59
CA ASP A 170 21.79 -22.39 5.52
C ASP A 170 21.46 -21.10 6.32
N SER A 171 22.44 -20.49 6.95
CA SER A 171 22.24 -19.27 7.75
C SER A 171 22.25 -18.00 6.90
N GLY A 172 21.39 -17.04 7.27
CA GLY A 172 21.31 -15.70 6.63
C GLY A 172 20.61 -15.71 5.28
N PHE A 173 20.88 -14.65 4.49
CA PHE A 173 20.34 -14.52 3.14
C PHE A 173 21.24 -15.21 2.10
N ALA A 174 20.66 -15.66 1.01
CA ALA A 174 21.41 -16.10 -0.15
C ALA A 174 22.19 -14.90 -0.75
N THR A 175 23.43 -15.11 -1.11
CA THR A 175 24.31 -14.09 -1.70
C THR A 175 25.00 -14.62 -2.93
N CYS A 176 25.41 -13.75 -3.83
CA CYS A 176 26.25 -14.08 -4.98
C CYS A 176 27.30 -13.01 -5.21
N ARG A 177 28.36 -13.35 -5.93
CA ARG A 177 29.46 -12.44 -6.29
C ARG A 177 29.15 -11.62 -7.53
N ASP A 178 28.48 -12.25 -8.51
CA ASP A 178 28.03 -11.60 -9.74
C ASP A 178 26.50 -11.71 -9.89
N PRO A 179 25.73 -10.69 -9.37
CA PRO A 179 24.29 -10.67 -9.47
C PRO A 179 23.76 -10.63 -10.90
N LEU A 180 24.49 -10.03 -11.83
CA LEU A 180 24.07 -9.91 -13.23
C LEU A 180 24.16 -11.25 -13.94
N ALA A 181 25.27 -11.96 -13.77
CA ALA A 181 25.48 -13.29 -14.36
C ALA A 181 24.48 -14.31 -13.80
N VAL A 182 24.25 -14.32 -12.47
CA VAL A 182 23.26 -15.19 -11.84
C VAL A 182 21.85 -14.86 -12.34
N ARG A 183 21.47 -13.58 -12.37
CA ARG A 183 20.17 -13.14 -12.89
C ARG A 183 19.96 -13.58 -14.35
N ALA A 184 20.99 -13.47 -15.19
CA ALA A 184 20.90 -13.89 -16.58
C ALA A 184 20.63 -15.40 -16.74
N GLN A 185 21.23 -16.24 -15.88
CA GLN A 185 20.97 -17.69 -15.89
C GLN A 185 19.54 -18.01 -15.43
N LEU A 186 19.09 -17.40 -14.32
CA LEU A 186 17.72 -17.57 -13.82
C LEU A 186 16.69 -17.10 -14.85
N SER A 187 16.90 -15.93 -15.48
CA SER A 187 16.00 -15.38 -16.49
C SER A 187 15.83 -16.31 -17.69
N ARG A 188 16.91 -16.93 -18.17
CA ARG A 188 16.82 -17.92 -19.24
C ARG A 188 15.99 -19.15 -18.83
N ALA A 189 16.15 -19.62 -17.61
CA ALA A 189 15.41 -20.77 -17.11
C ALA A 189 13.92 -20.46 -16.93
N PHE A 190 13.57 -19.28 -16.41
CA PHE A 190 12.17 -18.88 -16.24
C PHE A 190 11.43 -18.69 -17.57
N ALA A 191 12.11 -18.33 -18.64
CA ALA A 191 11.49 -18.09 -19.95
C ALA A 191 10.80 -19.31 -20.58
N HIS A 192 11.07 -20.52 -20.11
CA HIS A 192 10.60 -21.76 -20.73
C HIS A 192 9.22 -22.25 -20.30
N ARG A 193 8.61 -21.64 -19.26
CA ARG A 193 7.28 -22.03 -18.77
C ARG A 193 6.40 -20.79 -18.55
N SER A 194 5.09 -20.99 -18.45
CA SER A 194 4.14 -19.92 -18.14
C SER A 194 4.30 -19.41 -16.70
N ALA A 195 3.91 -18.16 -16.47
CA ALA A 195 3.93 -17.54 -15.13
C ALA A 195 3.08 -18.32 -14.12
N ALA A 196 1.91 -18.82 -14.55
CA ALA A 196 1.03 -19.62 -13.72
C ALA A 196 1.67 -20.97 -13.32
N ALA A 197 2.32 -21.66 -14.26
CA ALA A 197 2.99 -22.93 -13.98
C ALA A 197 4.21 -22.74 -13.05
N TRP A 198 4.91 -21.61 -13.12
CA TRP A 198 5.98 -21.30 -12.17
C TRP A 198 5.44 -20.93 -10.79
N GLU A 199 4.36 -20.15 -10.71
CA GLU A 199 3.70 -19.82 -9.45
C GLU A 199 3.31 -21.09 -8.67
N GLU A 200 2.65 -22.05 -9.34
CA GLU A 200 2.26 -23.33 -8.75
C GLU A 200 3.49 -24.15 -8.29
N ALA A 201 4.43 -24.43 -9.19
CA ALA A 201 5.58 -25.28 -8.90
C ALA A 201 6.48 -24.73 -7.76
N LEU A 202 6.62 -23.39 -7.67
CA LEU A 202 7.44 -22.78 -6.62
C LEU A 202 6.72 -22.77 -5.27
N ASN A 203 5.41 -22.47 -5.24
CA ASN A 203 4.64 -22.51 -4.00
C ASN A 203 4.53 -23.94 -3.44
N ASP A 204 4.34 -24.96 -4.28
CA ASP A 204 4.37 -26.37 -3.86
C ASP A 204 5.70 -26.76 -3.23
N ALA A 205 6.78 -26.13 -3.66
CA ALA A 205 8.12 -26.30 -3.09
C ALA A 205 8.40 -25.38 -1.90
N SER A 206 7.39 -24.66 -1.37
CA SER A 206 7.53 -23.71 -0.27
C SER A 206 8.47 -22.53 -0.58
N ILE A 207 8.57 -22.14 -1.84
CA ILE A 207 9.25 -20.94 -2.28
C ILE A 207 8.16 -19.88 -2.57
N PRO A 208 8.14 -18.75 -1.86
CA PRO A 208 7.17 -17.69 -2.14
C PRO A 208 7.27 -17.22 -3.60
N ALA A 209 6.18 -17.33 -4.32
CA ALA A 209 6.12 -16.89 -5.70
C ALA A 209 4.70 -16.44 -6.07
N ALA A 210 4.63 -15.45 -6.96
CA ALA A 210 3.37 -15.02 -7.52
C ALA A 210 3.57 -14.54 -8.97
N ARG A 211 2.70 -14.94 -9.86
CA ARG A 211 2.64 -14.30 -11.19
C ARG A 211 2.22 -12.84 -11.04
N VAL A 212 2.81 -11.96 -11.83
CA VAL A 212 2.43 -10.54 -11.85
C VAL A 212 1.04 -10.43 -12.48
N ARG A 213 0.11 -9.81 -11.75
CA ARG A 213 -1.29 -9.65 -12.14
C ARG A 213 -1.63 -8.18 -12.37
N THR A 214 -2.59 -7.93 -13.24
CA THR A 214 -3.25 -6.63 -13.29
C THR A 214 -4.16 -6.45 -12.07
N VAL A 215 -4.53 -5.21 -11.73
CA VAL A 215 -5.49 -4.92 -10.65
C VAL A 215 -6.83 -5.63 -10.89
N GLY A 216 -7.29 -5.66 -12.16
CA GLY A 216 -8.52 -6.35 -12.53
C GLY A 216 -8.45 -7.87 -12.34
N GLU A 217 -7.32 -8.52 -12.63
CA GLU A 217 -7.13 -9.94 -12.34
C GLU A 217 -7.06 -10.21 -10.83
N PHE A 218 -6.31 -9.40 -10.09
CA PHE A 218 -6.22 -9.50 -8.64
C PHE A 218 -7.59 -9.39 -7.97
N SER A 219 -8.41 -8.41 -8.36
CA SER A 219 -9.75 -8.19 -7.79
C SER A 219 -10.72 -9.35 -8.03
N ARG A 220 -10.58 -10.05 -9.17
CA ARG A 220 -11.44 -11.20 -9.53
C ARG A 220 -10.94 -12.55 -9.00
N THR A 221 -9.70 -12.62 -8.54
CA THR A 221 -9.08 -13.88 -8.11
C THR A 221 -8.71 -13.85 -6.63
N ALA A 222 -7.49 -13.45 -6.28
CA ALA A 222 -6.98 -13.53 -4.91
C ALA A 222 -7.78 -12.66 -3.93
N LEU A 223 -8.14 -11.42 -4.32
CA LEU A 223 -8.92 -10.53 -3.45
C LEU A 223 -10.34 -11.09 -3.22
N ALA A 224 -10.99 -11.59 -4.27
CA ALA A 224 -12.33 -12.16 -4.17
C ALA A 224 -12.40 -13.42 -3.28
N ALA A 225 -11.28 -14.11 -3.08
CA ALA A 225 -11.19 -15.28 -2.21
C ALA A 225 -10.98 -14.93 -0.73
N MET A 226 -10.68 -13.66 -0.40
CA MET A 226 -10.42 -13.20 0.97
C MET A 226 -11.74 -12.80 1.65
N PRO A 227 -12.12 -13.40 2.79
CA PRO A 227 -13.32 -13.02 3.53
C PRO A 227 -13.29 -11.53 3.91
N GLY A 228 -14.38 -10.81 3.65
CA GLY A 228 -14.52 -9.40 4.02
C GLY A 228 -13.66 -8.41 3.24
N ALA A 229 -12.86 -8.87 2.27
CA ALA A 229 -12.02 -7.98 1.47
C ALA A 229 -12.82 -7.13 0.48
N ILE A 230 -13.97 -7.62 0.03
CA ILE A 230 -14.90 -6.92 -0.83
C ILE A 230 -16.23 -6.83 -0.11
N VAL A 231 -16.82 -5.65 -0.10
CA VAL A 231 -18.13 -5.38 0.50
C VAL A 231 -19.08 -4.77 -0.53
N ASP A 232 -20.36 -5.10 -0.42
CA ASP A 232 -21.39 -4.52 -1.26
C ASP A 232 -21.76 -3.13 -0.73
N VAL A 233 -21.91 -2.19 -1.67
CA VAL A 233 -22.36 -0.81 -1.41
C VAL A 233 -23.83 -0.72 -1.86
N PRO A 234 -24.75 -0.27 -1.01
CA PRO A 234 -26.13 -0.03 -1.42
C PRO A 234 -26.26 0.92 -2.61
N ALA A 235 -27.42 0.92 -3.24
CA ALA A 235 -27.75 1.82 -4.35
C ALA A 235 -27.38 3.28 -4.02
N MET A 236 -26.75 3.95 -4.98
CA MET A 236 -26.29 5.33 -4.83
C MET A 236 -26.34 6.07 -6.18
N PRO A 237 -26.18 7.40 -6.22
CA PRO A 237 -26.15 8.16 -7.45
C PRO A 237 -25.11 7.63 -8.44
N GLY A 238 -25.54 7.36 -9.69
CA GLY A 238 -24.72 6.74 -10.73
C GLY A 238 -24.59 5.20 -10.65
N HIS A 239 -25.06 4.57 -9.56
CA HIS A 239 -25.03 3.12 -9.37
C HIS A 239 -26.35 2.65 -8.73
N PRO A 240 -27.47 2.62 -9.49
CA PRO A 240 -28.78 2.26 -8.95
C PRO A 240 -28.88 0.81 -8.46
N GLU A 241 -28.07 -0.10 -9.03
CA GLU A 241 -27.97 -1.51 -8.59
C GLU A 241 -26.99 -1.71 -7.42
N GLY A 242 -26.45 -0.61 -6.88
CA GLY A 242 -25.33 -0.68 -5.93
C GLY A 242 -23.97 -0.86 -6.62
N ALA A 243 -22.94 -1.04 -5.80
CA ALA A 243 -21.58 -1.24 -6.26
C ALA A 243 -20.83 -2.18 -5.32
N ARG A 244 -19.58 -2.50 -5.66
CA ARG A 244 -18.67 -3.24 -4.79
C ARG A 244 -17.44 -2.40 -4.52
N THR A 245 -16.95 -2.42 -3.29
CA THR A 245 -15.75 -1.71 -2.88
C THR A 245 -14.87 -2.56 -1.97
N LEU A 246 -13.72 -2.04 -1.61
CA LEU A 246 -12.84 -2.70 -0.64
C LEU A 246 -13.43 -2.57 0.77
N GLY A 247 -13.29 -3.63 1.56
CA GLY A 247 -13.49 -3.59 3.01
C GLY A 247 -12.36 -2.82 3.71
N VAL A 248 -12.34 -2.92 5.02
CA VAL A 248 -11.40 -2.16 5.88
C VAL A 248 -9.98 -2.73 5.94
N GLY A 249 -9.68 -3.80 5.19
CA GLY A 249 -8.36 -4.41 5.14
C GLY A 249 -8.06 -5.40 6.28
N TYR A 250 -9.03 -5.68 7.14
CA TYR A 250 -8.96 -6.74 8.16
C TYR A 250 -10.35 -7.35 8.35
N HIS A 251 -10.39 -8.52 8.96
CA HIS A 251 -11.61 -9.24 9.31
C HIS A 251 -11.69 -9.42 10.83
N THR A 252 -12.90 -9.27 11.39
CA THR A 252 -13.21 -9.58 12.79
C THR A 252 -14.31 -10.63 12.83
N ASP A 253 -14.32 -11.45 13.86
CA ASP A 253 -15.31 -12.50 14.07
C ASP A 253 -16.63 -11.99 14.67
N THR A 254 -16.64 -10.77 15.22
CA THR A 254 -17.78 -10.21 15.96
C THR A 254 -18.54 -9.13 15.17
N ASP A 255 -17.84 -8.25 14.47
CA ASP A 255 -18.43 -7.10 13.76
C ASP A 255 -17.96 -7.09 12.30
N PRO A 256 -18.61 -7.81 11.40
CA PRO A 256 -18.25 -7.76 9.98
C PRO A 256 -18.43 -6.34 9.44
N ALA A 257 -17.44 -5.86 8.74
CA ALA A 257 -17.51 -4.55 8.07
C ALA A 257 -18.68 -4.54 7.08
N ALA A 258 -19.66 -3.71 7.34
CA ALA A 258 -20.80 -3.50 6.45
C ALA A 258 -20.98 -1.99 6.20
N LEU A 259 -21.36 -1.65 4.98
CA LEU A 259 -21.72 -0.28 4.63
C LEU A 259 -23.24 -0.11 4.76
N ALA A 260 -23.66 0.77 5.65
CA ALA A 260 -25.08 1.03 5.89
C ALA A 260 -25.73 1.82 4.75
N SER A 261 -24.96 2.60 3.99
CA SER A 261 -25.44 3.43 2.89
C SER A 261 -24.39 3.56 1.78
N GLY A 262 -24.83 3.89 0.58
CA GLY A 262 -23.97 4.34 -0.51
C GLY A 262 -23.46 5.77 -0.30
N ALA A 263 -22.70 6.28 -1.27
CA ALA A 263 -22.22 7.67 -1.24
C ALA A 263 -23.38 8.65 -1.34
N ALA A 264 -23.39 9.64 -0.45
CA ALA A 264 -24.38 10.71 -0.44
C ALA A 264 -24.19 11.68 -1.62
N ARG A 265 -25.27 12.27 -2.11
CA ARG A 265 -25.20 13.42 -3.02
C ARG A 265 -24.77 14.67 -2.28
N LEU A 266 -24.18 15.61 -3.01
CA LEU A 266 -23.83 16.91 -2.43
C LEU A 266 -25.07 17.58 -1.79
N GLY A 267 -24.98 17.89 -0.50
CA GLY A 267 -26.07 18.48 0.26
C GLY A 267 -27.20 17.52 0.68
N GLU A 268 -27.07 16.21 0.51
CA GLU A 268 -28.13 15.25 0.83
C GLU A 268 -28.56 15.28 2.31
N HIS A 269 -27.60 15.45 3.21
CA HIS A 269 -27.84 15.43 4.65
C HIS A 269 -27.84 16.82 5.30
N THR A 270 -27.86 17.90 4.52
CA THR A 270 -27.74 19.28 5.05
C THR A 270 -28.79 19.59 6.11
N VAL A 271 -30.06 19.35 5.81
CA VAL A 271 -31.19 19.61 6.75
C VAL A 271 -31.10 18.69 7.96
N GLU A 272 -30.85 17.41 7.75
CA GLU A 272 -30.70 16.40 8.81
C GLU A 272 -29.60 16.79 9.81
N VAL A 273 -28.42 17.15 9.31
CA VAL A 273 -27.28 17.54 10.15
C VAL A 273 -27.59 18.80 10.95
N LEU A 274 -28.14 19.84 10.33
CA LEU A 274 -28.48 21.09 11.02
C LEU A 274 -29.56 20.89 12.08
N THR A 275 -30.58 20.08 11.79
CA THR A 275 -31.61 19.70 12.79
C THR A 275 -30.97 18.94 13.96
N GLY A 276 -30.09 17.99 13.66
CA GLY A 276 -29.37 17.18 14.66
C GLY A 276 -28.48 17.98 15.62
N ILE A 277 -27.97 19.12 15.19
CA ILE A 277 -27.18 20.05 16.02
C ILE A 277 -28.01 21.21 16.61
N GLY A 278 -29.36 21.15 16.49
CA GLY A 278 -30.29 22.01 17.21
C GLY A 278 -30.71 23.30 16.48
N TYR A 279 -30.56 23.37 15.16
CA TYR A 279 -31.16 24.48 14.41
C TYR A 279 -32.66 24.26 14.26
N GLU A 280 -33.43 25.32 14.51
CA GLU A 280 -34.87 25.31 14.33
C GLU A 280 -35.27 25.30 12.84
N ALA A 281 -36.38 24.66 12.50
CA ALA A 281 -36.85 24.51 11.12
C ALA A 281 -36.97 25.82 10.34
N ASP A 282 -37.44 26.89 11.01
CA ASP A 282 -37.55 28.22 10.39
C ASP A 282 -36.20 28.85 10.07
N ALA A 283 -35.20 28.65 10.92
CA ALA A 283 -33.85 29.10 10.68
C ALA A 283 -33.22 28.36 9.48
N ILE A 284 -33.40 27.05 9.39
CA ILE A 284 -32.94 26.21 8.27
C ILE A 284 -33.63 26.67 6.97
N ARG A 285 -34.93 26.92 7.00
CA ARG A 285 -35.67 27.42 5.84
C ARG A 285 -35.13 28.77 5.36
N ALA A 286 -34.94 29.71 6.28
CA ALA A 286 -34.37 31.03 5.95
C ALA A 286 -32.98 30.92 5.33
N MET A 287 -32.12 30.00 5.80
CA MET A 287 -30.80 29.74 5.21
C MET A 287 -30.89 29.14 3.80
N LEU A 288 -31.87 28.26 3.54
CA LEU A 288 -32.12 27.73 2.21
C LEU A 288 -32.63 28.79 1.24
N GLU A 289 -33.59 29.63 1.67
CA GLU A 289 -34.15 30.72 0.88
C GLU A 289 -33.11 31.82 0.60
N GLY A 290 -32.17 32.02 1.51
CA GLY A 290 -31.08 32.98 1.36
C GLY A 290 -29.82 32.43 0.65
N ASP A 291 -29.86 31.23 0.09
CA ASP A 291 -28.73 30.54 -0.55
C ASP A 291 -27.46 30.42 0.34
N VAL A 292 -27.64 30.42 1.67
CA VAL A 292 -26.57 30.22 2.65
C VAL A 292 -26.18 28.74 2.71
N ILE A 293 -27.16 27.85 2.52
CA ILE A 293 -27.01 26.40 2.46
C ILE A 293 -27.78 25.85 1.26
N ALA A 294 -27.42 24.63 0.85
CA ALA A 294 -28.15 23.90 -0.19
C ALA A 294 -28.53 22.49 0.28
N GLN A 295 -29.69 22.03 -0.14
CA GLN A 295 -30.17 20.66 0.04
C GLN A 295 -30.24 19.96 -1.31
N ALA A 296 -29.76 18.73 -1.40
CA ALA A 296 -29.94 17.91 -2.59
C ALA A 296 -31.45 17.72 -2.88
N LYS A 297 -31.84 17.92 -4.13
CA LYS A 297 -33.21 17.59 -4.56
C LYS A 297 -33.42 16.08 -4.48
N ALA A 298 -34.60 15.64 -4.04
CA ALA A 298 -34.96 14.23 -4.08
C ALA A 298 -34.77 13.67 -5.51
N PRO A 299 -34.34 12.39 -5.67
CA PRO A 299 -34.30 11.79 -7.00
C PRO A 299 -35.69 11.90 -7.61
N VAL A 300 -35.75 12.39 -8.85
CA VAL A 300 -36.98 12.25 -9.63
C VAL A 300 -37.14 10.76 -9.82
N ALA A 301 -38.24 10.18 -9.32
CA ALA A 301 -38.57 8.78 -9.57
C ALA A 301 -38.52 8.56 -11.07
N ALA A 302 -37.72 7.61 -11.53
CA ALA A 302 -37.72 7.21 -12.92
C ALA A 302 -39.12 6.71 -13.26
N ALA A 303 -39.80 7.38 -14.20
CA ALA A 303 -41.11 7.02 -14.68
C ALA A 303 -41.06 5.73 -15.49
#